data_a7b80d30e4b486924cf87874e7c3875a
#
_entry.id   a7b80d30e4b486924cf87874e7c3875a
#
_cell.length_a   1.000
_cell.length_b   1.000
_cell.length_c   1.000
_cell.angle_alpha   90.00
_cell.angle_beta   90.00
_cell.angle_gamma   90.00
#
_symmetry.space_group_name_H-M   'P 1'
#
loop_
_entity.id
_entity.type
_entity.pdbx_description
1 polymer ?
#
loop_
_entity_poly.entity_id
_entity_poly.type
_entity_poly.pdbx_seq_one_letter_code
_entity_poly.pdbx_strand_id
1 'polypeptide(L)'
;MTKTVTDVVCPFCGTLCDDLEVVVSDDGKELLEVYNACAIGAEKFLHSQAKDRITRPRMRQEDGSWKEISYDEAIEYTARILTEAKKPLMYGWSSTNCEAQSVGSEIGEYVGAVMDNTATVCHGTSLIAVQDIGIPSCTLGEVKNRADRIVFWGCNPAHAHPRHMSRYSIFPRGFFTGKGHTGRKMVVVDPRVTDTARIADVHLQIEQGRDYELLDA
;
A
#
# COMPACT_ATOMS: atom_id res chain seq x y z
N MET A 1 -8.15 30.56 13.32
CA MET A 1 -9.30 29.78 12.78
C MET A 1 -8.72 28.49 12.19
N THR A 2 -9.53 27.47 11.98
CA THR A 2 -9.11 26.21 11.34
C THR A 2 -9.89 26.03 10.04
N LYS A 3 -9.35 25.27 9.11
CA LYS A 3 -10.00 24.94 7.83
C LYS A 3 -10.20 23.44 7.74
N THR A 4 -11.39 22.99 7.34
CA THR A 4 -11.66 21.59 7.03
C THR A 4 -11.56 21.36 5.53
N VAL A 5 -10.81 20.33 5.15
CA VAL A 5 -10.69 19.86 3.76
C VAL A 5 -11.41 18.51 3.69
N THR A 6 -12.39 18.38 2.82
CA THR A 6 -13.18 17.15 2.60
C THR A 6 -12.66 16.36 1.40
N ASP A 7 -13.14 15.14 1.26
CA ASP A 7 -12.82 14.24 0.14
C ASP A 7 -11.31 13.99 -0.05
N VAL A 8 -10.59 13.94 1.08
CA VAL A 8 -9.16 13.65 1.07
C VAL A 8 -8.92 12.16 0.90
N VAL A 9 -8.07 11.82 -0.07
CA VAL A 9 -7.69 10.43 -0.34
C VAL A 9 -6.58 9.98 0.61
N CYS A 10 -6.77 8.81 1.23
CA CYS A 10 -5.76 8.17 2.06
C CYS A 10 -4.83 7.28 1.21
N PRO A 11 -3.53 7.58 1.11
CA PRO A 11 -2.61 6.85 0.24
C PRO A 11 -1.93 5.65 0.90
N PHE A 12 -2.28 5.29 2.14
CA PHE A 12 -1.45 4.39 2.96
C PHE A 12 -1.72 2.89 2.74
N CYS A 13 -2.84 2.51 2.18
CA CYS A 13 -3.10 1.11 1.82
C CYS A 13 -3.99 1.02 0.58
N GLY A 14 -4.11 -0.18 0.02
CA GLY A 14 -4.88 -0.43 -1.19
C GLY A 14 -6.40 -0.18 -1.09
N THR A 15 -6.92 0.17 0.07
CA THR A 15 -8.33 0.59 0.22
C THR A 15 -8.57 1.97 -0.40
N LEU A 16 -7.56 2.85 -0.42
CA LEU A 16 -7.62 4.20 -0.98
C LEU A 16 -8.90 4.94 -0.58
N CYS A 17 -9.15 5.01 0.75
CA CYS A 17 -10.33 5.72 1.27
C CYS A 17 -10.31 7.17 0.78
N ASP A 18 -11.41 7.63 0.20
CA ASP A 18 -11.56 8.93 -0.47
C ASP A 18 -12.60 9.83 0.24
N ASP A 19 -12.97 9.47 1.45
CA ASP A 19 -13.99 10.12 2.25
C ASP A 19 -13.43 10.74 3.54
N LEU A 20 -12.12 11.00 3.59
CA LEU A 20 -11.50 11.59 4.76
C LEU A 20 -11.78 13.10 4.83
N GLU A 21 -11.96 13.57 6.05
CA GLU A 21 -11.98 14.99 6.37
C GLU A 21 -10.75 15.32 7.20
N VAL A 22 -10.04 16.36 6.81
CA VAL A 22 -8.79 16.78 7.47
C VAL A 22 -8.92 18.21 7.94
N VAL A 23 -8.69 18.44 9.22
CA VAL A 23 -8.65 19.78 9.81
C VAL A 23 -7.22 20.29 9.82
N VAL A 24 -7.00 21.43 9.22
CA VAL A 24 -5.69 22.10 9.17
C VAL A 24 -5.73 23.46 9.84
N SER A 25 -4.58 23.96 10.26
CA SER A 25 -4.42 25.33 10.73
C SER A 25 -4.81 26.35 9.65
N ASP A 26 -5.11 27.57 10.06
CA ASP A 26 -5.55 28.65 9.15
C ASP A 26 -4.54 28.95 8.04
N ASP A 27 -3.26 28.84 8.35
CA ASP A 27 -2.16 29.00 7.40
C ASP A 27 -1.86 27.71 6.57
N GLY A 28 -2.59 26.64 6.82
CA GLY A 28 -2.48 25.36 6.11
C GLY A 28 -1.21 24.55 6.42
N LYS A 29 -0.44 24.96 7.43
CA LYS A 29 0.85 24.33 7.72
C LYS A 29 0.79 23.18 8.71
N GLU A 30 -0.23 23.16 9.57
CA GLU A 30 -0.41 22.10 10.57
C GLU A 30 -1.66 21.30 10.29
N LEU A 31 -1.55 19.99 10.36
CA LEU A 31 -2.64 19.05 10.32
C LEU A 31 -3.04 18.74 11.77
N LEU A 32 -4.27 19.09 12.13
CA LEU A 32 -4.74 19.07 13.51
C LEU A 32 -5.56 17.80 13.80
N GLU A 33 -6.49 17.46 12.91
CA GLU A 33 -7.39 16.33 13.10
C GLU A 33 -7.68 15.61 11.78
N VAL A 34 -8.00 14.32 11.86
CA VAL A 34 -8.38 13.51 10.70
C VAL A 34 -9.62 12.70 11.06
N TYR A 35 -10.69 12.89 10.30
CA TYR A 35 -11.94 12.16 10.46
C TYR A 35 -12.12 11.12 9.34
N ASN A 36 -12.98 10.14 9.59
CA ASN A 36 -13.29 9.05 8.66
C ASN A 36 -12.07 8.16 8.30
N ALA A 37 -10.94 8.28 9.01
CA ALA A 37 -9.80 7.41 8.86
C ALA A 37 -9.87 6.19 9.78
N CYS A 38 -9.21 5.08 9.42
CA CYS A 38 -8.88 4.05 10.39
C CYS A 38 -7.71 4.51 11.27
N ALA A 39 -7.46 3.81 12.37
CA ALA A 39 -6.37 4.15 13.28
C ALA A 39 -5.01 4.28 12.57
N ILE A 40 -4.70 3.36 11.63
CA ILE A 40 -3.46 3.39 10.87
C ILE A 40 -3.38 4.65 9.98
N GLY A 41 -4.48 4.98 9.28
CA GLY A 41 -4.54 6.18 8.44
C GLY A 41 -4.40 7.45 9.24
N ALA A 42 -5.18 7.61 10.31
CA ALA A 42 -5.15 8.78 11.19
C ALA A 42 -3.75 9.01 11.75
N GLU A 43 -3.12 7.97 12.30
CA GLU A 43 -1.78 8.01 12.86
C GLU A 43 -0.75 8.48 11.83
N LYS A 44 -0.79 7.92 10.62
CA LYS A 44 0.15 8.31 9.55
C LYS A 44 -0.05 9.75 9.06
N PHE A 45 -1.28 10.22 8.99
CA PHE A 45 -1.56 11.63 8.67
C PHE A 45 -0.98 12.54 9.75
N LEU A 46 -1.28 12.31 11.02
CA LEU A 46 -0.80 13.12 12.15
C LEU A 46 0.72 13.09 12.28
N HIS A 47 1.35 11.91 12.06
CA HIS A 47 2.81 11.77 12.07
C HIS A 47 3.52 12.31 10.82
N SER A 48 2.78 12.76 9.79
CA SER A 48 3.41 13.36 8.61
C SER A 48 4.26 14.60 8.93
N GLN A 49 3.99 15.21 10.09
CA GLN A 49 4.68 16.42 10.58
C GLN A 49 5.56 16.14 11.82
N ALA A 50 5.90 14.88 12.08
CA ALA A 50 6.76 14.52 13.20
C ALA A 50 8.12 15.25 13.15
N LYS A 51 8.62 15.67 14.31
CA LYS A 51 9.84 16.47 14.42
C LYS A 51 11.10 15.74 13.96
N ASP A 52 11.07 14.40 14.00
CA ASP A 52 12.16 13.52 13.57
C ASP A 52 12.11 13.22 12.05
N ARG A 53 11.14 13.80 11.32
CA ARG A 53 11.06 13.64 9.89
C ARG A 53 12.27 14.26 9.18
N ILE A 54 12.89 13.51 8.29
CA ILE A 54 13.98 13.99 7.45
C ILE A 54 13.41 14.91 6.38
N THR A 55 13.74 16.21 6.46
CA THR A 55 13.22 17.24 5.54
C THR A 55 14.28 17.76 4.57
N ARG A 56 15.54 17.35 4.73
CA ARG A 56 16.67 17.76 3.87
C ARG A 56 17.54 16.55 3.52
N PRO A 57 18.22 16.56 2.37
CA PRO A 57 19.21 15.55 2.05
C PRO A 57 20.31 15.48 3.12
N ARG A 58 20.78 14.27 3.40
CA ARG A 58 21.89 14.03 4.35
C ARG A 58 22.88 13.07 3.74
N MET A 59 24.15 13.34 3.98
CA MET A 59 25.26 12.49 3.56
C MET A 59 25.98 11.94 4.79
N ARG A 60 26.26 10.63 4.77
CA ARG A 60 27.02 9.98 5.84
C ARG A 60 28.48 10.34 5.69
N GLN A 61 29.11 10.72 6.80
CA GLN A 61 30.52 11.04 6.88
C GLN A 61 31.35 9.79 7.22
N GLU A 62 32.69 9.88 7.10
CA GLU A 62 33.60 8.76 7.40
C GLU A 62 33.54 8.33 8.86
N ASP A 63 33.28 9.26 9.78
CA ASP A 63 33.10 8.99 11.21
C ASP A 63 31.74 8.38 11.56
N GLY A 64 30.89 8.16 10.56
CA GLY A 64 29.54 7.61 10.70
C GLY A 64 28.47 8.64 11.03
N SER A 65 28.81 9.89 11.27
CA SER A 65 27.86 10.99 11.49
C SER A 65 27.09 11.35 10.20
N TRP A 66 25.99 12.08 10.34
CA TRP A 66 25.21 12.59 9.23
C TRP A 66 25.33 14.10 9.11
N LYS A 67 25.69 14.59 7.92
CA LYS A 67 25.73 16.00 7.57
C LYS A 67 24.57 16.34 6.63
N GLU A 68 23.84 17.39 6.94
CA GLU A 68 22.86 17.95 5.97
C GLU A 68 23.62 18.61 4.81
N ILE A 69 23.12 18.38 3.61
CA ILE A 69 23.67 18.92 2.35
C ILE A 69 22.55 19.58 1.55
N SER A 70 22.89 20.37 0.55
CA SER A 70 21.91 20.92 -0.38
C SER A 70 21.37 19.84 -1.34
N TYR A 71 20.24 20.13 -1.99
CA TYR A 71 19.72 19.24 -3.04
C TYR A 71 20.69 19.14 -4.22
N ASP A 72 21.32 20.24 -4.62
CA ASP A 72 22.28 20.25 -5.72
C ASP A 72 23.51 19.38 -5.41
N GLU A 73 24.06 19.49 -4.21
CA GLU A 73 25.13 18.60 -3.76
C GLU A 73 24.71 17.13 -3.74
N ALA A 74 23.48 16.83 -3.31
CA ALA A 74 22.99 15.47 -3.28
C ALA A 74 22.81 14.89 -4.69
N ILE A 75 22.30 15.69 -5.63
CA ILE A 75 22.11 15.31 -7.05
C ILE A 75 23.47 15.07 -7.70
N GLU A 76 24.41 16.00 -7.56
CA GLU A 76 25.75 15.89 -8.14
C GLU A 76 26.48 14.64 -7.61
N TYR A 77 26.43 14.44 -6.30
CA TYR A 77 27.05 13.27 -5.67
C TYR A 77 26.43 11.96 -6.16
N THR A 78 25.11 11.90 -6.26
CA THR A 78 24.39 10.71 -6.75
C THR A 78 24.69 10.44 -8.22
N ALA A 79 24.68 11.47 -9.06
CA ALA A 79 25.00 11.34 -10.48
C ALA A 79 26.43 10.81 -10.68
N ARG A 80 27.40 11.31 -9.91
CA ARG A 80 28.78 10.81 -9.95
C ARG A 80 28.87 9.33 -9.55
N ILE A 81 28.23 8.92 -8.44
CA ILE A 81 28.24 7.52 -8.01
C ILE A 81 27.65 6.61 -9.10
N LEU A 82 26.53 6.99 -9.69
CA LEU A 82 25.88 6.18 -10.70
C LEU A 82 26.70 6.06 -11.98
N THR A 83 27.35 7.13 -12.40
CA THR A 83 28.17 7.15 -13.62
C THR A 83 29.53 6.45 -13.45
N GLU A 84 30.12 6.50 -12.26
CA GLU A 84 31.39 5.82 -11.95
C GLU A 84 31.21 4.33 -11.61
N ALA A 85 29.97 3.90 -11.29
CA ALA A 85 29.69 2.54 -10.89
C ALA A 85 29.82 1.57 -12.08
N LYS A 86 30.46 0.42 -11.87
CA LYS A 86 30.56 -0.62 -12.90
C LYS A 86 29.23 -1.35 -13.14
N LYS A 87 28.44 -1.54 -12.10
CA LYS A 87 27.10 -2.16 -12.14
C LYS A 87 26.21 -1.51 -11.10
N PRO A 88 25.65 -0.35 -11.35
CA PRO A 88 24.74 0.29 -10.43
C PRO A 88 23.44 -0.54 -10.30
N LEU A 89 22.90 -0.61 -9.09
CA LEU A 89 21.59 -1.19 -8.80
C LEU A 89 20.64 -0.07 -8.39
N MET A 90 19.53 0.03 -9.09
CA MET A 90 18.41 0.90 -8.76
C MET A 90 17.24 0.05 -8.28
N TYR A 91 17.00 0.03 -6.97
CA TYR A 91 15.99 -0.83 -6.34
C TYR A 91 14.96 -0.01 -5.58
N GLY A 92 13.69 -0.38 -5.70
CA GLY A 92 12.59 0.24 -4.95
C GLY A 92 11.43 0.60 -5.86
N TRP A 93 11.18 1.89 -6.06
CA TRP A 93 10.21 2.45 -7.00
C TRP A 93 8.73 2.13 -6.71
N SER A 94 8.42 1.35 -5.70
CA SER A 94 7.05 1.20 -5.23
C SER A 94 6.61 2.42 -4.43
N SER A 95 5.33 2.73 -4.43
CA SER A 95 4.75 3.84 -3.67
C SER A 95 5.29 5.24 -4.07
N THR A 96 5.62 5.41 -5.34
CA THR A 96 5.94 6.71 -5.94
C THR A 96 5.08 6.95 -7.19
N ASN A 97 5.11 8.16 -7.75
CA ASN A 97 4.32 8.49 -8.93
C ASN A 97 4.94 7.94 -10.22
N CYS A 98 4.13 7.81 -11.27
CA CYS A 98 4.56 7.25 -12.55
C CYS A 98 5.62 8.11 -13.24
N GLU A 99 5.58 9.43 -13.08
CA GLU A 99 6.56 10.36 -13.64
C GLU A 99 7.95 10.11 -13.07
N ALA A 100 8.06 9.92 -11.74
CA ALA A 100 9.33 9.58 -11.10
C ALA A 100 9.84 8.20 -11.53
N GLN A 101 8.95 7.22 -11.72
CA GLN A 101 9.33 5.89 -12.22
C GLN A 101 9.84 5.96 -13.67
N SER A 102 9.21 6.78 -14.54
CA SER A 102 9.64 6.98 -15.91
C SER A 102 11.06 7.56 -15.99
N VAL A 103 11.29 8.66 -15.26
CA VAL A 103 12.61 9.28 -15.19
C VAL A 103 13.65 8.33 -14.56
N GLY A 104 13.26 7.57 -13.55
CA GLY A 104 14.13 6.55 -12.96
C GLY A 104 14.53 5.47 -13.96
N SER A 105 13.60 5.02 -14.79
CA SER A 105 13.89 4.06 -15.86
C SER A 105 14.85 4.62 -16.90
N GLU A 106 14.65 5.87 -17.34
CA GLU A 106 15.55 6.57 -18.26
C GLU A 106 16.97 6.71 -17.69
N ILE A 107 17.10 7.08 -16.41
CA ILE A 107 18.40 7.14 -15.73
C ILE A 107 19.04 5.74 -15.71
N GLY A 108 18.25 4.71 -15.37
CA GLY A 108 18.73 3.33 -15.35
C GLY A 108 19.29 2.85 -16.69
N GLU A 109 18.58 3.14 -17.77
CA GLU A 109 19.04 2.85 -19.14
C GLU A 109 20.30 3.64 -19.47
N TYR A 110 20.35 4.92 -19.12
CA TYR A 110 21.49 5.79 -19.42
C TYR A 110 22.78 5.33 -18.74
N VAL A 111 22.71 4.89 -17.48
CA VAL A 111 23.90 4.45 -16.72
C VAL A 111 24.14 2.94 -16.78
N GLY A 112 23.31 2.18 -17.51
CA GLY A 112 23.41 0.72 -17.59
C GLY A 112 23.12 0.02 -16.26
N ALA A 113 22.19 0.53 -15.48
CA ALA A 113 21.84 -0.01 -14.18
C ALA A 113 21.04 -1.31 -14.27
N VAL A 114 21.22 -2.19 -13.30
CA VAL A 114 20.24 -3.23 -13.00
C VAL A 114 19.07 -2.56 -12.25
N MET A 115 17.87 -2.75 -12.76
CA MET A 115 16.67 -2.21 -12.12
C MET A 115 15.78 -3.32 -11.59
N ASP A 116 15.29 -3.15 -10.37
CA ASP A 116 14.35 -4.07 -9.76
C ASP A 116 13.45 -3.32 -8.76
N ASN A 117 12.33 -3.94 -8.42
CA ASN A 117 11.38 -3.38 -7.48
C ASN A 117 10.77 -4.45 -6.56
N THR A 118 10.04 -4.01 -5.56
CA THR A 118 9.39 -4.90 -4.60
C THR A 118 8.36 -5.85 -5.25
N ALA A 119 7.80 -5.51 -6.41
CA ALA A 119 6.86 -6.37 -7.12
C ALA A 119 7.50 -7.71 -7.53
N THR A 120 8.79 -7.76 -7.81
CA THR A 120 9.49 -9.01 -8.16
C THR A 120 9.38 -10.04 -7.04
N VAL A 121 9.59 -9.64 -5.80
CA VAL A 121 9.46 -10.54 -4.63
C VAL A 121 7.99 -10.76 -4.26
N CYS A 122 7.18 -9.71 -4.31
CA CYS A 122 5.78 -9.72 -3.86
C CYS A 122 4.83 -10.36 -4.88
N HIS A 123 5.00 -10.06 -6.16
CA HIS A 123 4.09 -10.43 -7.25
C HIS A 123 4.74 -11.27 -8.35
N GLY A 124 6.05 -11.55 -8.30
CA GLY A 124 6.78 -12.19 -9.40
C GLY A 124 6.16 -13.51 -9.84
N THR A 125 5.84 -14.41 -8.91
CA THR A 125 5.18 -15.68 -9.21
C THR A 125 3.78 -15.49 -9.77
N SER A 126 3.00 -14.56 -9.22
CA SER A 126 1.67 -14.22 -9.70
C SER A 126 1.72 -13.63 -11.11
N LEU A 127 2.70 -12.77 -11.40
CA LEU A 127 2.86 -12.17 -12.73
C LEU A 127 3.20 -13.22 -13.80
N ILE A 128 4.00 -14.22 -13.47
CA ILE A 128 4.27 -15.36 -14.38
C ILE A 128 2.97 -16.09 -14.69
N ALA A 129 2.17 -16.41 -13.67
CA ALA A 129 0.88 -17.05 -13.87
C ALA A 129 -0.10 -16.18 -14.68
N VAL A 130 -0.11 -14.87 -14.42
CA VAL A 130 -0.94 -13.92 -15.17
C VAL A 130 -0.56 -13.86 -16.65
N GLN A 131 0.74 -13.98 -16.98
CA GLN A 131 1.21 -14.03 -18.36
C GLN A 131 0.73 -15.29 -19.09
N ASP A 132 0.63 -16.42 -18.38
CA ASP A 132 0.20 -17.69 -18.97
C ASP A 132 -1.31 -17.80 -19.14
N ILE A 133 -2.08 -17.44 -18.11
CA ILE A 133 -3.52 -17.73 -18.04
C ILE A 133 -4.40 -16.49 -17.81
N GLY A 134 -3.80 -15.31 -17.65
CA GLY A 134 -4.52 -14.09 -17.28
C GLY A 134 -4.96 -14.07 -15.82
N ILE A 135 -5.70 -13.03 -15.46
CA ILE A 135 -6.30 -12.89 -14.11
C ILE A 135 -7.68 -12.24 -14.24
N PRO A 136 -8.74 -12.91 -13.78
CA PRO A 136 -10.04 -12.24 -13.60
C PRO A 136 -9.92 -11.28 -12.41
N SER A 137 -10.20 -10.01 -12.63
CA SER A 137 -10.15 -8.98 -11.60
C SER A 137 -11.40 -8.11 -11.61
N CYS A 138 -11.61 -7.36 -10.54
CA CYS A 138 -12.73 -6.45 -10.42
C CYS A 138 -12.34 -5.23 -9.58
N THR A 139 -13.15 -4.19 -9.64
CA THR A 139 -12.99 -3.02 -8.77
C THR A 139 -13.57 -3.28 -7.38
N LEU A 140 -13.12 -2.50 -6.39
CA LEU A 140 -13.71 -2.55 -5.03
C LEU A 140 -15.20 -2.16 -5.04
N GLY A 141 -15.60 -1.30 -5.98
CA GLY A 141 -17.00 -0.97 -6.21
C GLY A 141 -17.83 -2.18 -6.66
N GLU A 142 -17.29 -3.04 -7.52
CA GLU A 142 -17.94 -4.28 -7.93
C GLU A 142 -18.04 -5.27 -6.78
N VAL A 143 -16.99 -5.42 -5.96
CA VAL A 143 -17.04 -6.24 -4.75
C VAL A 143 -18.17 -5.78 -3.85
N LYS A 144 -18.28 -4.49 -3.57
CA LYS A 144 -19.35 -3.91 -2.75
C LYS A 144 -20.74 -4.23 -3.30
N ASN A 145 -20.92 -4.05 -4.61
CA ASN A 145 -22.24 -4.08 -5.21
C ASN A 145 -22.70 -5.48 -5.63
N ARG A 146 -21.79 -6.42 -5.86
CA ARG A 146 -22.10 -7.72 -6.46
C ARG A 146 -21.66 -8.93 -5.66
N ALA A 147 -20.55 -8.87 -4.89
CA ALA A 147 -20.02 -10.04 -4.22
C ALA A 147 -20.87 -10.44 -3.01
N ASP A 148 -21.38 -11.64 -3.02
CA ASP A 148 -22.11 -12.25 -1.90
C ASP A 148 -21.35 -13.41 -1.24
N ARG A 149 -20.28 -13.89 -1.89
CA ARG A 149 -19.32 -14.86 -1.37
C ARG A 149 -17.92 -14.28 -1.49
N ILE A 150 -17.21 -14.21 -0.39
CA ILE A 150 -15.89 -13.58 -0.33
C ILE A 150 -14.92 -14.53 0.36
N VAL A 151 -13.82 -14.81 -0.33
CA VAL A 151 -12.72 -15.60 0.21
C VAL A 151 -11.51 -14.70 0.43
N PHE A 152 -11.04 -14.61 1.67
CA PHE A 152 -9.76 -13.99 2.00
C PHE A 152 -8.71 -15.10 2.11
N TRP A 153 -7.78 -15.12 1.18
CA TRP A 153 -6.74 -16.13 1.11
C TRP A 153 -5.38 -15.52 1.48
N GLY A 154 -4.79 -15.97 2.59
CA GLY A 154 -3.54 -15.43 3.10
C GLY A 154 -3.57 -13.93 3.38
N CYS A 155 -4.76 -13.38 3.68
CA CYS A 155 -5.00 -11.96 3.79
C CYS A 155 -5.74 -11.63 5.10
N ASN A 156 -5.21 -10.65 5.84
CA ASN A 156 -5.80 -10.20 7.10
C ASN A 156 -6.26 -8.72 7.01
N PRO A 157 -7.38 -8.44 6.32
CA PRO A 157 -7.88 -7.07 6.16
C PRO A 157 -8.18 -6.35 7.47
N ALA A 158 -8.52 -7.05 8.53
CA ALA A 158 -8.74 -6.42 9.84
C ALA A 158 -7.52 -5.63 10.33
N HIS A 159 -6.30 -6.06 9.98
CA HIS A 159 -5.05 -5.41 10.34
C HIS A 159 -4.45 -4.60 9.21
N ALA A 160 -4.37 -5.17 8.00
CA ALA A 160 -3.62 -4.56 6.89
C ALA A 160 -4.36 -3.38 6.25
N HIS A 161 -5.70 -3.46 6.18
CA HIS A 161 -6.56 -2.46 5.55
C HIS A 161 -7.97 -2.49 6.15
N PRO A 162 -8.14 -2.00 7.39
CA PRO A 162 -9.37 -2.22 8.18
C PRO A 162 -10.64 -1.72 7.50
N ARG A 163 -10.60 -0.60 6.79
CA ARG A 163 -11.78 -0.04 6.11
C ARG A 163 -12.18 -0.80 4.84
N HIS A 164 -11.37 -1.72 4.34
CA HIS A 164 -11.74 -2.57 3.22
C HIS A 164 -13.02 -3.37 3.51
N MET A 165 -13.11 -3.98 4.70
CA MET A 165 -14.29 -4.75 5.09
C MET A 165 -15.51 -3.86 5.33
N SER A 166 -15.34 -2.70 5.94
CA SER A 166 -16.44 -1.78 6.26
C SER A 166 -16.95 -1.00 5.06
N ARG A 167 -16.10 -0.73 4.06
CA ARG A 167 -16.46 0.07 2.88
C ARG A 167 -16.83 -0.76 1.67
N TYR A 168 -16.19 -1.90 1.44
CA TYR A 168 -16.27 -2.59 0.16
C TYR A 168 -16.65 -4.06 0.22
N SER A 169 -16.17 -4.85 1.20
CA SER A 169 -16.34 -6.30 1.11
C SER A 169 -17.47 -6.84 1.98
N ILE A 170 -17.31 -6.93 3.28
CA ILE A 170 -18.23 -7.72 4.14
C ILE A 170 -19.42 -6.91 4.62
N PHE A 171 -19.18 -5.74 5.21
CA PHE A 171 -20.22 -5.03 5.96
C PHE A 171 -21.12 -4.11 5.13
N PRO A 172 -20.67 -3.44 4.05
CA PRO A 172 -21.47 -2.42 3.41
C PRO A 172 -22.65 -3.04 2.62
N ARG A 173 -23.74 -2.30 2.54
CA ARG A 173 -24.80 -2.57 1.59
C ARG A 173 -24.38 -2.13 0.20
N GLY A 174 -24.66 -2.93 -0.81
CA GLY A 174 -24.43 -2.63 -2.22
C GLY A 174 -25.71 -2.73 -3.02
N PHE A 175 -25.65 -2.36 -4.30
CA PHE A 175 -26.81 -2.32 -5.16
C PHE A 175 -27.52 -3.68 -5.27
N PHE A 176 -26.76 -4.76 -5.50
CA PHE A 176 -27.29 -6.12 -5.56
C PHE A 176 -27.14 -6.89 -4.25
N THR A 177 -26.47 -6.32 -3.26
CA THR A 177 -26.19 -6.93 -1.96
C THR A 177 -26.81 -6.11 -0.83
N GLY A 178 -28.07 -5.75 -0.97
CA GLY A 178 -28.81 -4.85 -0.09
C GLY A 178 -28.91 -5.30 1.37
N LYS A 179 -28.69 -6.57 1.68
CA LYS A 179 -28.66 -7.11 3.04
C LYS A 179 -27.32 -6.87 3.77
N GLY A 180 -26.26 -6.40 3.05
CA GLY A 180 -24.93 -6.23 3.61
C GLY A 180 -24.38 -7.57 4.14
N HIS A 181 -23.73 -7.56 5.31
CA HIS A 181 -23.07 -8.74 5.86
C HIS A 181 -24.04 -9.92 6.11
N THR A 182 -25.30 -9.69 6.44
CA THR A 182 -26.27 -10.77 6.68
C THR A 182 -26.63 -11.55 5.39
N GLY A 183 -26.35 -10.97 4.23
CA GLY A 183 -26.53 -11.62 2.93
C GLY A 183 -25.24 -12.15 2.31
N ARG A 184 -24.10 -11.97 3.00
CA ARG A 184 -22.78 -12.42 2.52
C ARG A 184 -22.28 -13.60 3.32
N LYS A 185 -21.40 -14.38 2.70
CA LYS A 185 -20.63 -15.42 3.37
C LYS A 185 -19.15 -15.15 3.19
N MET A 186 -18.40 -15.35 4.26
CA MET A 186 -16.96 -15.11 4.31
C MET A 186 -16.22 -16.40 4.64
N VAL A 187 -15.30 -16.75 3.78
CA VAL A 187 -14.32 -17.82 4.02
C VAL A 187 -12.95 -17.19 4.20
N VAL A 188 -12.20 -17.66 5.16
CA VAL A 188 -10.80 -17.26 5.36
C VAL A 188 -9.91 -18.49 5.28
N VAL A 189 -8.92 -18.43 4.40
CA VAL A 189 -7.85 -19.41 4.31
C VAL A 189 -6.58 -18.77 4.87
N ASP A 190 -6.14 -19.21 6.02
CA ASP A 190 -4.97 -18.62 6.71
C ASP A 190 -4.38 -19.66 7.67
N PRO A 191 -3.05 -19.82 7.71
CA PRO A 191 -2.40 -20.75 8.65
C PRO A 191 -2.59 -20.34 10.13
N ARG A 192 -3.05 -19.11 10.38
CA ARG A 192 -3.29 -18.59 11.74
C ARG A 192 -4.74 -18.17 11.93
N VAL A 193 -5.20 -18.25 13.17
CA VAL A 193 -6.47 -17.63 13.58
C VAL A 193 -6.27 -16.12 13.74
N THR A 194 -6.43 -15.39 12.65
CA THR A 194 -6.37 -13.92 12.62
C THR A 194 -7.68 -13.29 13.09
N ASP A 195 -7.69 -11.97 13.33
CA ASP A 195 -8.93 -11.27 13.66
C ASP A 195 -9.94 -11.31 12.49
N THR A 196 -9.46 -11.38 11.26
CA THR A 196 -10.32 -11.63 10.09
C THR A 196 -10.90 -13.04 10.13
N ALA A 197 -10.09 -14.05 10.46
CA ALA A 197 -10.54 -15.44 10.56
C ALA A 197 -11.58 -15.65 11.68
N ARG A 198 -11.46 -14.92 12.78
CA ARG A 198 -12.40 -15.02 13.93
C ARG A 198 -13.84 -14.62 13.60
N ILE A 199 -14.03 -13.79 12.61
CA ILE A 199 -15.36 -13.32 12.18
C ILE A 199 -15.83 -14.00 10.90
N ALA A 200 -15.08 -14.97 10.37
CA ALA A 200 -15.44 -15.72 9.16
C ALA A 200 -16.57 -16.72 9.44
N ASP A 201 -17.39 -16.99 8.43
CA ASP A 201 -18.33 -18.12 8.48
C ASP A 201 -17.59 -19.46 8.46
N VAL A 202 -16.47 -19.51 7.73
CA VAL A 202 -15.60 -20.68 7.63
C VAL A 202 -14.13 -20.23 7.67
N HIS A 203 -13.34 -20.85 8.53
CA HIS A 203 -11.88 -20.72 8.54
C HIS A 203 -11.25 -22.05 8.13
N LEU A 204 -10.53 -22.04 7.04
CA LEU A 204 -9.71 -23.17 6.59
C LEU A 204 -8.27 -22.90 7.04
N GLN A 205 -7.88 -23.54 8.12
CA GLN A 205 -6.53 -23.45 8.63
C GLN A 205 -5.66 -24.47 7.90
N ILE A 206 -4.75 -24.00 7.07
CA ILE A 206 -3.82 -24.82 6.29
C ILE A 206 -2.39 -24.67 6.81
N GLU A 207 -1.55 -25.66 6.55
CA GLU A 207 -0.11 -25.53 6.73
C GLU A 207 0.47 -24.59 5.67
N GLN A 208 1.48 -23.82 6.03
CA GLN A 208 2.18 -22.94 5.09
C GLN A 208 2.78 -23.76 3.93
N GLY A 209 2.57 -23.27 2.71
CA GLY A 209 3.04 -23.92 1.50
C GLY A 209 2.14 -25.04 0.96
N ARG A 210 0.97 -25.28 1.59
CA ARG A 210 -0.01 -26.29 1.17
C ARG A 210 -1.20 -25.70 0.40
N ASP A 211 -1.05 -24.47 -0.07
CA ASP A 211 -2.11 -23.77 -0.80
C ASP A 211 -2.54 -24.51 -2.08
N TYR A 212 -1.56 -25.08 -2.79
CA TYR A 212 -1.81 -25.84 -4.02
C TYR A 212 -2.71 -27.05 -3.78
N GLU A 213 -2.43 -27.85 -2.76
CA GLU A 213 -3.22 -29.05 -2.44
C GLU A 213 -4.66 -28.70 -2.07
N LEU A 214 -4.87 -27.56 -1.38
CA LEU A 214 -6.22 -27.11 -1.07
C LEU A 214 -6.97 -26.62 -2.31
N LEU A 215 -6.27 -26.02 -3.28
CA LEU A 215 -6.87 -25.54 -4.54
C LEU A 215 -7.17 -26.69 -5.52
N ASP A 216 -6.44 -27.80 -5.44
CA ASP A 216 -6.60 -28.96 -6.30
C ASP A 216 -7.68 -29.93 -5.78
N ALA A 217 -8.13 -29.78 -4.54
CA ALA A 217 -9.13 -30.63 -3.90
C ALA A 217 -10.57 -30.22 -4.20
#